data_a5487c687d3c99c504c5cc43c23e8192
#
_entry.id   a5487c687d3c99c504c5cc43c23e8192
#
_cell.length_a   1.000
_cell.length_b   1.000
_cell.length_c   1.000
_cell.angle_alpha   90.00
_cell.angle_beta   90.00
_cell.angle_gamma   90.00
#
_symmetry.space_group_name_H-M   'P 1'
#
loop_
_entity.id
_entity.type
_entity.pdbx_description
1 polymer ?
#
loop_
_entity_poly.entity_id
_entity_poly.type
_entity_poly.pdbx_seq_one_letter_code
_entity_poly.pdbx_strand_id
1 'polypeptide(L)'
;MGMTSPEVDAWMARYDNPMHDVVQRVRQIMLQSDERITECVKWQTPTFVYEGYLASFYPKSTSFATLMFHAGRRIPGMFPHLEGAGTEALVMRVVSIAEAEDRRSELERIVAAWIQLRDADK
;
A
#
# COMPACT_ATOMS: atom_id res chain seq x y z
N MET A 1 -0.47 -3.76 -14.96
CA MET A 1 0.55 -3.20 -14.06
C MET A 1 0.38 -1.70 -13.97
N GLY A 2 0.24 -1.18 -12.77
CA GLY A 2 0.11 0.26 -12.55
C GLY A 2 1.39 1.00 -12.93
N MET A 3 1.24 2.25 -13.32
CA MET A 3 2.39 3.08 -13.74
C MET A 3 3.00 3.76 -12.52
N THR A 4 4.34 3.79 -12.47
CA THR A 4 5.06 4.59 -11.49
C THR A 4 4.86 6.09 -11.79
N SER A 5 4.87 6.91 -10.73
CA SER A 5 4.78 8.36 -10.90
C SER A 5 6.15 9.00 -10.65
N PRO A 6 6.50 10.04 -11.44
CA PRO A 6 7.77 10.74 -11.22
C PRO A 6 7.90 11.34 -9.83
N GLU A 7 6.80 11.82 -9.24
CA GLU A 7 6.90 12.40 -7.89
C GLU A 7 7.16 11.36 -6.82
N VAL A 8 6.62 10.14 -6.97
CA VAL A 8 6.93 9.05 -6.03
C VAL A 8 8.34 8.53 -6.27
N ASP A 9 8.77 8.44 -7.54
CA ASP A 9 10.16 8.09 -7.86
C ASP A 9 11.13 9.05 -7.18
N ALA A 10 10.86 10.36 -7.26
CA ALA A 10 11.70 11.39 -6.62
C ALA A 10 11.65 11.26 -5.09
N TRP A 11 10.46 10.97 -4.54
CA TRP A 11 10.32 10.75 -3.10
C TRP A 11 11.17 9.56 -2.64
N MET A 12 11.10 8.44 -3.36
CA MET A 12 11.89 7.25 -3.04
C MET A 12 13.39 7.52 -3.14
N ALA A 13 13.81 8.32 -4.12
CA ALA A 13 15.23 8.65 -4.27
C ALA A 13 15.78 9.45 -3.07
N ARG A 14 14.92 10.20 -2.37
CA ARG A 14 15.29 10.99 -1.18
C ARG A 14 15.11 10.23 0.13
N TYR A 15 14.40 9.12 0.07
CA TYR A 15 13.98 8.40 1.28
C TYR A 15 15.16 7.65 1.88
N ASP A 16 15.72 8.19 2.96
CA ASP A 16 16.86 7.63 3.67
C ASP A 16 16.38 6.92 4.93
N ASN A 17 16.18 5.62 4.83
CA ASN A 17 15.62 4.79 5.91
C ASN A 17 16.08 3.35 5.69
N PRO A 18 16.38 2.60 6.79
CA PRO A 18 16.73 1.18 6.66
C PRO A 18 15.67 0.34 5.93
N MET A 19 14.42 0.79 5.94
CA MET A 19 13.32 0.08 5.28
C MET A 19 13.11 0.49 3.82
N HIS A 20 13.98 1.34 3.25
CA HIS A 20 13.85 1.83 1.88
C HIS A 20 13.54 0.72 0.88
N ASP A 21 14.35 -0.34 0.89
CA ASP A 21 14.21 -1.41 -0.10
C ASP A 21 12.93 -2.22 0.11
N VAL A 22 12.52 -2.39 1.37
CA VAL A 22 11.26 -3.09 1.68
C VAL A 22 10.07 -2.25 1.23
N VAL A 23 10.09 -0.95 1.50
CA VAL A 23 9.06 -0.01 1.03
C VAL A 23 8.98 -0.04 -0.50
N GLN A 24 10.12 0.00 -1.17
CA GLN A 24 10.17 -0.05 -2.64
C GLN A 24 9.58 -1.35 -3.17
N ARG A 25 9.85 -2.47 -2.51
CA ARG A 25 9.29 -3.75 -2.94
C ARG A 25 7.78 -3.83 -2.75
N VAL A 26 7.28 -3.36 -1.62
CA VAL A 26 5.83 -3.29 -1.38
C VAL A 26 5.16 -2.37 -2.42
N ARG A 27 5.79 -1.22 -2.72
CA ARG A 27 5.32 -0.32 -3.77
C ARG A 27 5.17 -1.05 -5.11
N GLN A 28 6.19 -1.80 -5.51
CA GLN A 28 6.17 -2.56 -6.76
C GLN A 28 5.02 -3.57 -6.77
N ILE A 29 4.85 -4.30 -5.68
CA ILE A 29 3.77 -5.30 -5.56
C ILE A 29 2.41 -4.64 -5.72
N MET A 30 2.18 -3.51 -5.06
CA MET A 30 0.92 -2.78 -5.15
C MET A 30 0.63 -2.34 -6.60
N LEU A 31 1.62 -1.75 -7.27
CA LEU A 31 1.45 -1.30 -8.65
C LEU A 31 1.30 -2.46 -9.63
N GLN A 32 1.94 -3.60 -9.36
CA GLN A 32 1.84 -4.79 -10.20
C GLN A 32 0.51 -5.53 -10.03
N SER A 33 -0.18 -5.30 -8.91
CA SER A 33 -1.40 -6.06 -8.59
C SER A 33 -2.57 -5.72 -9.51
N ASP A 34 -2.63 -4.48 -10.04
CA ASP A 34 -3.67 -4.09 -11.00
C ASP A 34 -3.23 -2.81 -11.71
N GLU A 35 -3.41 -2.78 -13.03
CA GLU A 35 -3.00 -1.63 -13.85
C GLU A 35 -3.80 -0.36 -13.57
N ARG A 36 -4.96 -0.47 -12.93
CA ARG A 36 -5.82 0.67 -12.59
C ARG A 36 -5.37 1.40 -11.34
N ILE A 37 -4.50 0.78 -10.51
CA ILE A 37 -3.95 1.45 -9.34
C ILE A 37 -2.93 2.49 -9.80
N THR A 38 -3.05 3.70 -9.27
CA THR A 38 -2.09 4.79 -9.49
C THR A 38 -1.46 5.18 -8.16
N GLU A 39 -0.43 5.99 -8.22
CA GLU A 39 0.24 6.48 -7.02
C GLU A 39 0.50 7.97 -7.10
N CYS A 40 0.59 8.60 -5.95
CA CYS A 40 0.94 10.01 -5.81
C CYS A 40 1.64 10.23 -4.48
N VAL A 41 2.16 11.42 -4.25
CA VAL A 41 2.59 11.84 -2.92
C VAL A 41 1.45 12.63 -2.28
N LYS A 42 0.95 12.12 -1.16
CA LYS A 42 -0.10 12.77 -0.38
C LYS A 42 0.28 12.63 1.09
N TRP A 43 0.05 13.66 1.88
CA TRP A 43 0.48 13.68 3.29
C TRP A 43 1.98 13.39 3.44
N GLN A 44 2.78 13.87 2.45
CA GLN A 44 4.25 13.73 2.43
C GLN A 44 4.72 12.27 2.31
N THR A 45 3.91 11.38 1.76
CA THR A 45 4.24 9.96 1.63
C THR A 45 3.62 9.35 0.38
N PRO A 46 4.22 8.28 -0.17
CA PRO A 46 3.61 7.57 -1.29
C PRO A 46 2.24 7.02 -0.92
N THR A 47 1.28 7.27 -1.79
CA THR A 47 -0.13 6.93 -1.57
C THR A 47 -0.68 6.28 -2.83
N PHE A 48 -1.40 5.17 -2.66
CA PHE A 48 -2.03 4.43 -3.76
C PHE A 48 -3.49 4.84 -3.89
N VAL A 49 -3.93 4.98 -5.14
CA VAL A 49 -5.23 5.58 -5.46
C VAL A 49 -5.97 4.74 -6.50
N TYR A 50 -7.23 4.48 -6.25
CA TYR A 50 -8.22 4.07 -7.25
C TYR A 50 -9.59 4.53 -6.76
N GLU A 51 -10.16 5.52 -7.43
CA GLU A 51 -11.47 6.07 -7.04
C GLU A 51 -11.51 6.41 -5.54
N GLY A 52 -10.43 6.99 -5.05
CA GLY A 52 -10.20 7.32 -3.66
C GLY A 52 -8.88 6.76 -3.15
N TYR A 53 -8.48 7.19 -1.98
CA TYR A 53 -7.18 6.80 -1.40
C TYR A 53 -7.29 5.43 -0.77
N LEU A 54 -6.56 4.47 -1.34
CA LEU A 54 -6.52 3.10 -0.81
C LEU A 54 -5.59 3.00 0.38
N ALA A 55 -4.33 3.39 0.19
CA ALA A 55 -3.30 3.13 1.19
C ALA A 55 -2.15 4.11 1.06
N SER A 56 -1.50 4.38 2.20
CA SER A 56 -0.29 5.23 2.26
C SER A 56 0.75 4.58 3.15
N PHE A 57 2.04 4.79 2.84
CA PHE A 57 3.10 4.35 3.73
C PHE A 57 3.19 5.26 4.95
N TYR A 58 3.55 4.67 6.10
CA TYR A 58 4.00 5.42 7.26
C TYR A 58 5.54 5.38 7.24
N PRO A 59 6.20 6.46 6.74
CA PRO A 59 7.60 6.35 6.34
C PRO A 59 8.62 6.47 7.49
N LYS A 60 8.16 6.81 8.68
CA LYS A 60 9.06 7.09 9.81
C LYS A 60 9.55 5.83 10.52
N SER A 61 8.86 4.70 10.36
CA SER A 61 9.28 3.46 11.01
C SER A 61 10.62 2.99 10.43
N THR A 62 11.53 2.59 11.30
CA THR A 62 12.83 2.04 10.91
C THR A 62 12.88 0.52 11.05
N SER A 63 11.83 -0.09 11.60
CA SER A 63 11.74 -1.53 11.82
C SER A 63 10.81 -2.23 10.86
N PHE A 64 9.88 -1.50 10.25
CA PHE A 64 8.86 -2.04 9.36
C PHE A 64 8.63 -1.12 8.17
N ALA A 65 8.35 -1.71 7.01
CA ALA A 65 7.61 -1.00 5.99
C ALA A 65 6.14 -1.09 6.40
N THR A 66 5.54 0.03 6.77
CA THR A 66 4.17 0.07 7.28
C THR A 66 3.27 0.68 6.23
N LEU A 67 2.30 -0.09 5.75
CA LEU A 67 1.31 0.37 4.78
C LEU A 67 -0.04 0.48 5.47
N MET A 68 -0.59 1.70 5.51
CA MET A 68 -1.89 1.96 6.14
C MET A 68 -2.98 1.99 5.08
N PHE A 69 -3.97 1.13 5.23
CA PHE A 69 -5.18 1.11 4.40
C PHE A 69 -6.23 1.97 5.10
N HIS A 70 -6.49 3.16 4.54
CA HIS A 70 -7.29 4.19 5.21
C HIS A 70 -8.70 3.73 5.58
N ALA A 71 -9.33 2.96 4.71
CA ALA A 71 -10.65 2.40 4.95
C ALA A 71 -10.58 0.86 5.01
N GLY A 72 -9.53 0.33 5.60
CA GLY A 72 -9.25 -1.11 5.61
C GLY A 72 -10.39 -1.94 6.14
N ARG A 73 -11.08 -1.46 7.19
CA ARG A 73 -12.20 -2.21 7.79
C ARG A 73 -13.43 -2.30 6.88
N ARG A 74 -13.50 -1.44 5.86
CA ARG A 74 -14.60 -1.43 4.89
C ARG A 74 -14.33 -2.33 3.69
N ILE A 75 -13.08 -2.77 3.51
CA ILE A 75 -12.70 -3.65 2.40
C ILE A 75 -13.16 -5.07 2.73
N PRO A 76 -14.05 -5.66 1.91
CA PRO A 76 -14.56 -7.00 2.22
C PRO A 76 -13.50 -8.08 2.01
N GLY A 77 -13.46 -9.06 2.90
CA GLY A 77 -12.54 -10.19 2.82
C GLY A 77 -11.84 -10.48 4.14
N MET A 78 -11.08 -11.55 4.13
CA MET A 78 -10.26 -11.97 5.27
C MET A 78 -8.80 -11.70 4.95
N PHE A 79 -8.18 -10.81 5.71
CA PHE A 79 -6.79 -10.38 5.50
C PHE A 79 -6.04 -10.52 6.83
N PRO A 80 -5.46 -11.71 7.09
CA PRO A 80 -4.93 -12.03 8.44
C PRO A 80 -3.75 -11.17 8.88
N HIS A 81 -3.05 -10.50 7.94
CA HIS A 81 -1.90 -9.67 8.29
C HIS A 81 -2.25 -8.18 8.38
N LEU A 82 -3.53 -7.83 8.31
CA LEU A 82 -3.98 -6.47 8.61
C LEU A 82 -4.28 -6.34 10.10
N GLU A 83 -3.74 -5.29 10.72
CA GLU A 83 -3.92 -5.00 12.14
C GLU A 83 -4.67 -3.70 12.33
N GLY A 84 -5.40 -3.56 13.42
CA GLY A 84 -6.16 -2.35 13.70
C GLY A 84 -5.27 -1.13 13.94
N ALA A 85 -5.64 0.00 13.34
CA ALA A 85 -4.92 1.27 13.47
C ALA A 85 -5.88 2.44 13.67
N GLY A 86 -7.14 2.17 14.03
CA GLY A 86 -8.16 3.19 14.24
C GLY A 86 -9.54 2.63 13.98
N THR A 87 -10.53 3.50 13.87
CA THR A 87 -11.92 3.09 13.67
C THR A 87 -12.17 2.53 12.27
N GLU A 88 -11.43 2.97 11.26
CA GLU A 88 -11.58 2.48 9.89
C GLU A 88 -10.28 1.95 9.30
N ALA A 89 -9.13 2.44 9.76
CA ALA A 89 -7.84 2.10 9.18
C ALA A 89 -7.32 0.76 9.69
N LEU A 90 -6.64 0.04 8.80
CA LEU A 90 -5.86 -1.15 9.14
C LEU A 90 -4.46 -0.98 8.57
N VAL A 91 -3.46 -1.59 9.21
CA VAL A 91 -2.07 -1.51 8.73
C VAL A 91 -1.51 -2.91 8.49
N MET A 92 -0.62 -2.99 7.51
CA MET A 92 0.24 -4.16 7.30
C MET A 92 1.68 -3.74 7.54
N ARG A 93 2.38 -4.47 8.41
CA ARG A 93 3.80 -4.25 8.70
C ARG A 93 4.61 -5.35 8.07
N VAL A 94 5.64 -4.96 7.31
CA VAL A 94 6.48 -5.90 6.57
C VAL A 94 7.94 -5.63 6.95
N VAL A 95 8.64 -6.67 7.41
CA VAL A 95 9.99 -6.50 7.98
C VAL A 95 11.12 -6.72 6.98
N SER A 96 10.84 -7.37 5.83
CA SER A 96 11.87 -7.74 4.87
C SER A 96 11.28 -7.89 3.47
N ILE A 97 12.17 -7.94 2.47
CA ILE A 97 11.75 -8.21 1.09
C ILE A 97 11.13 -9.61 0.98
N ALA A 98 11.69 -10.60 1.69
CA ALA A 98 11.12 -11.96 1.69
C ALA A 98 9.70 -11.95 2.23
N GLU A 99 9.44 -11.20 3.31
CA GLU A 99 8.10 -11.09 3.87
C GLU A 99 7.16 -10.36 2.91
N ALA A 100 7.65 -9.33 2.21
CA ALA A 100 6.86 -8.65 1.19
C ALA A 100 6.39 -9.64 0.11
N GLU A 101 7.27 -10.54 -0.32
CA GLU A 101 6.90 -11.57 -1.29
C GLU A 101 5.85 -12.53 -0.71
N ASP A 102 5.98 -12.90 0.55
CA ASP A 102 5.00 -13.78 1.23
C ASP A 102 3.62 -13.11 1.33
N ARG A 103 3.58 -11.78 1.39
CA ARG A 103 2.33 -11.01 1.49
C ARG A 103 1.74 -10.63 0.13
N ARG A 104 2.42 -10.94 -0.97
CA ARG A 104 1.99 -10.55 -2.33
C ARG A 104 0.54 -10.95 -2.61
N SER A 105 0.20 -12.21 -2.38
CA SER A 105 -1.15 -12.70 -2.69
C SER A 105 -2.22 -12.00 -1.85
N GLU A 106 -1.92 -11.71 -0.59
CA GLU A 106 -2.84 -10.97 0.27
C GLU A 106 -3.01 -9.54 -0.20
N LEU A 107 -1.90 -8.85 -0.57
CA LEU A 107 -1.95 -7.49 -1.12
C LEU A 107 -2.76 -7.45 -2.41
N GLU A 108 -2.57 -8.44 -3.29
CA GLU A 108 -3.34 -8.54 -4.54
C GLU A 108 -4.82 -8.69 -4.27
N ARG A 109 -5.20 -9.49 -3.27
CA ARG A 109 -6.60 -9.67 -2.89
C ARG A 109 -7.20 -8.40 -2.29
N ILE A 110 -6.43 -7.66 -1.49
CA ILE A 110 -6.87 -6.38 -0.92
C ILE A 110 -7.13 -5.37 -2.04
N VAL A 111 -6.21 -5.25 -2.99
CA VAL A 111 -6.38 -4.34 -4.13
C VAL A 111 -7.61 -4.72 -4.95
N ALA A 112 -7.78 -6.01 -5.26
CA ALA A 112 -8.94 -6.48 -6.02
C ALA A 112 -10.25 -6.18 -5.28
N ALA A 113 -10.28 -6.39 -3.98
CA ALA A 113 -11.48 -6.13 -3.17
C ALA A 113 -11.80 -4.63 -3.11
N TRP A 114 -10.78 -3.77 -3.02
CA TRP A 114 -10.96 -2.32 -3.05
C TRP A 114 -11.54 -1.86 -4.38
N ILE A 115 -10.97 -2.33 -5.48
CA ILE A 115 -11.45 -1.96 -6.82
C ILE A 115 -12.91 -2.38 -6.98
N GLN A 116 -13.24 -3.60 -6.58
CA GLN A 116 -14.61 -4.11 -6.66
C GLN A 116 -15.58 -3.27 -5.82
N LEU A 117 -15.16 -2.91 -4.60
CA LEU A 117 -15.95 -2.07 -3.71
C LEU A 117 -16.20 -0.70 -4.33
N ARG A 118 -15.17 -0.05 -4.88
CA ARG A 118 -15.31 1.28 -5.48
C ARG A 118 -16.13 1.24 -6.76
N ASP A 119 -15.97 0.19 -7.56
CA ASP A 119 -16.77 0.03 -8.77
C ASP A 119 -18.26 -0.16 -8.47
N ALA A 120 -18.58 -0.84 -7.37
CA ALA A 120 -19.95 -1.05 -6.94
C ALA A 120 -20.61 0.23 -6.45
N ASP A 121 -19.82 1.22 -6.00
CA ASP A 121 -20.30 2.51 -5.51
C ASP A 121 -20.57 3.53 -6.63
N LYS A 122 -20.27 3.19 -7.88
CA LYS A 122 -20.47 4.09 -9.02
C LYS A 122 -21.90 4.14 -9.48
#